data_256a6caca7270854ba18dbadeed185e2
#
_entry.id   256a6caca7270854ba18dbadeed185e2
#
_cell.length_a   1.000
_cell.length_b   1.000
_cell.length_c   1.000
_cell.angle_alpha   90.00
_cell.angle_beta   90.00
_cell.angle_gamma   90.00
#
_symmetry.space_group_name_H-M   'P 1'
#
loop_
_entity.id
_entity.type
_entity.pdbx_description
1 polymer ?
#
loop_
_entity_poly.entity_id
_entity_poly.type
_entity_poly.pdbx_seq_one_letter_code
_entity_poly.pdbx_strand_id
1 'polypeptide(L)'
;MKKLMLLFAILISLSFSAQQDYQWFKINKYRTTVLSDSINENSGLDLFNGRLFTINDSGNSSEIFEINKETGKIKNAFKTNLINKDWEAIASYPTNLYVGDFGNNGGTRKDLVIYKIPFDSTLITLNPDNIQPIPFYYPEQKDFTPKNLNNNFDTEAMIFLNDKIHIFTKEWASKSTTHYTIDPTVGENQAAKKIETFSTGYVVTDAAYFDKKLYLVGYTKKTEVFLTIFNESEAGIFFIDKPKKYYLGSSLSIGQIEGIAVDEKGIYISGEEFNLPIIKVKPNLYFIPADKLK
;
A
#
# COMPACT_ATOMS: atom_id res chain seq x y z
N MET A 1 29.35 33.32 38.88
CA MET A 1 28.93 31.91 38.99
C MET A 1 27.41 31.70 39.03
N LYS A 2 26.62 32.46 39.82
CA LYS A 2 25.14 32.29 39.88
C LYS A 2 24.38 32.54 38.54
N LYS A 3 24.85 33.47 37.69
CA LYS A 3 24.24 33.74 36.36
C LYS A 3 24.50 32.63 35.33
N LEU A 4 25.62 31.93 35.46
CA LEU A 4 25.96 30.81 34.56
C LEU A 4 25.13 29.55 34.86
N MET A 5 24.81 29.29 36.13
CA MET A 5 23.94 28.19 36.54
C MET A 5 22.48 28.38 36.07
N LEU A 6 21.99 29.64 36.03
CA LEU A 6 20.63 29.93 35.56
C LEU A 6 20.48 29.70 34.06
N LEU A 7 21.51 30.00 33.26
CA LEU A 7 21.51 29.71 31.79
C LEU A 7 21.52 28.21 31.49
N PHE A 8 22.20 27.41 32.30
CA PHE A 8 22.24 25.94 32.15
C PHE A 8 20.91 25.30 32.55
N ALA A 9 20.20 25.84 33.54
CA ALA A 9 18.88 25.36 33.94
C ALA A 9 17.79 25.67 32.90
N ILE A 10 17.92 26.79 32.17
CA ILE A 10 16.99 27.16 31.08
C ILE A 10 17.21 26.30 29.83
N LEU A 11 18.44 25.88 29.55
CA LEU A 11 18.75 24.96 28.43
C LEU A 11 18.23 23.53 28.66
N ILE A 12 18.12 23.08 29.90
CA ILE A 12 17.58 21.75 30.24
C ILE A 12 16.04 21.75 30.18
N SER A 13 15.36 22.87 30.37
CA SER A 13 13.90 22.95 30.31
C SER A 13 13.31 23.05 28.89
N LEU A 14 14.15 23.14 27.87
CA LEU A 14 13.75 23.15 26.45
C LEU A 14 13.86 21.78 25.78
N SER A 15 14.01 20.69 26.54
CA SER A 15 13.75 19.35 26.05
C SER A 15 12.23 19.20 25.83
N PHE A 16 11.70 19.81 24.79
CA PHE A 16 10.43 19.40 24.25
C PHE A 16 10.56 17.92 23.89
N SER A 17 10.02 17.06 24.72
CA SER A 17 9.68 15.71 24.29
C SER A 17 8.73 15.89 23.12
N ALA A 18 9.23 15.77 21.89
CA ALA A 18 8.37 15.58 20.75
C ALA A 18 7.53 14.35 21.06
N GLN A 19 6.26 14.57 21.43
CA GLN A 19 5.34 13.50 21.75
C GLN A 19 5.28 12.64 20.50
N GLN A 20 5.78 11.40 20.57
CA GLN A 20 5.73 10.46 19.45
C GLN A 20 4.25 10.28 19.09
N ASP A 21 3.89 10.68 17.88
CA ASP A 21 2.50 10.63 17.39
C ASP A 21 2.12 9.22 16.90
N TYR A 22 2.78 8.16 17.42
CA TYR A 22 2.52 6.77 17.09
C TYR A 22 2.74 5.84 18.29
N GLN A 23 2.09 4.67 18.23
CA GLN A 23 2.26 3.59 19.18
C GLN A 23 3.27 2.56 18.66
N TRP A 24 4.07 1.98 19.55
CA TRP A 24 5.00 0.91 19.21
C TRP A 24 4.26 -0.42 19.06
N PHE A 25 4.33 -1.01 17.87
CA PHE A 25 3.75 -2.31 17.60
C PHE A 25 4.63 -3.12 16.64
N LYS A 26 5.70 -3.74 17.20
CA LYS A 26 6.65 -4.52 16.39
C LYS A 26 6.04 -5.80 15.86
N ILE A 27 6.00 -5.97 14.53
CA ILE A 27 5.32 -7.11 13.88
C ILE A 27 6.17 -8.36 13.74
N ASN A 28 7.47 -8.35 14.04
CA ASN A 28 8.35 -9.51 13.89
C ASN A 28 7.82 -10.80 14.54
N LYS A 29 7.18 -10.68 15.71
CA LYS A 29 6.59 -11.82 16.43
C LYS A 29 5.34 -12.41 15.76
N TYR A 30 4.79 -11.72 14.78
CA TYR A 30 3.62 -12.12 14.01
C TYR A 30 3.99 -12.62 12.61
N ARG A 31 5.28 -12.84 12.34
CA ARG A 31 5.71 -13.44 11.08
C ARG A 31 5.14 -14.86 10.97
N THR A 32 4.33 -15.07 9.96
CA THR A 32 3.72 -16.36 9.65
C THR A 32 4.72 -17.23 8.90
N THR A 33 5.32 -16.65 7.83
CA THR A 33 6.21 -17.43 6.95
C THR A 33 7.05 -16.49 6.06
N VAL A 34 8.01 -17.09 5.37
CA VAL A 34 8.73 -16.50 4.23
C VAL A 34 7.93 -16.82 2.98
N LEU A 35 7.70 -15.84 2.12
CA LEU A 35 7.03 -16.02 0.83
C LEU A 35 7.95 -16.75 -0.18
N SER A 36 7.35 -17.26 -1.26
CA SER A 36 8.10 -17.89 -2.36
C SER A 36 9.03 -16.89 -3.05
N ASP A 37 10.20 -17.35 -3.50
CA ASP A 37 11.14 -16.54 -4.29
C ASP A 37 10.52 -16.06 -5.63
N SER A 38 9.43 -16.68 -6.11
CA SER A 38 8.68 -16.21 -7.30
C SER A 38 7.84 -14.96 -7.05
N ILE A 39 7.67 -14.54 -5.80
CA ILE A 39 6.95 -13.33 -5.36
C ILE A 39 7.85 -12.51 -4.43
N ASN A 40 9.13 -12.40 -4.78
CA ASN A 40 10.12 -11.67 -3.99
C ASN A 40 9.96 -10.14 -4.06
N GLU A 41 9.33 -9.64 -5.11
CA GLU A 41 8.95 -8.24 -5.31
C GLU A 41 7.42 -8.10 -5.26
N ASN A 42 6.80 -8.76 -4.24
CA ASN A 42 5.34 -8.68 -4.08
C ASN A 42 4.90 -7.25 -3.81
N SER A 43 3.94 -6.77 -4.59
CA SER A 43 3.30 -5.47 -4.48
C SER A 43 1.79 -5.63 -4.40
N GLY A 44 1.17 -4.99 -3.39
CA GLY A 44 -0.24 -5.15 -3.11
C GLY A 44 -0.64 -6.50 -2.54
N LEU A 45 -1.66 -6.49 -1.68
CA LEU A 45 -2.23 -7.69 -1.06
C LEU A 45 -3.74 -7.52 -0.93
N ASP A 46 -4.54 -8.51 -1.37
CA ASP A 46 -5.99 -8.43 -1.26
C ASP A 46 -6.64 -9.75 -0.85
N LEU A 47 -7.78 -9.65 -0.17
CA LEU A 47 -8.60 -10.77 0.26
C LEU A 47 -9.89 -10.83 -0.55
N PHE A 48 -9.95 -11.76 -1.48
CA PHE A 48 -11.14 -12.02 -2.27
C PHE A 48 -11.77 -13.38 -1.92
N ASN A 49 -12.99 -13.36 -1.38
CA ASN A 49 -13.72 -14.57 -0.94
C ASN A 49 -12.88 -15.48 -0.02
N GLY A 50 -12.17 -14.87 0.93
CA GLY A 50 -11.32 -15.58 1.90
C GLY A 50 -10.01 -16.12 1.33
N ARG A 51 -9.74 -15.92 0.04
CA ARG A 51 -8.48 -16.25 -0.66
C ARG A 51 -7.56 -15.02 -0.63
N LEU A 52 -6.27 -15.22 -0.45
CA LEU A 52 -5.29 -14.14 -0.40
C LEU A 52 -4.54 -14.05 -1.73
N PHE A 53 -4.52 -12.86 -2.32
CA PHE A 53 -3.91 -12.58 -3.61
C PHE A 53 -2.82 -11.52 -3.50
N THR A 54 -1.80 -11.64 -4.35
CA THR A 54 -0.75 -10.64 -4.54
C THR A 54 -0.31 -10.63 -6.00
N ILE A 55 0.43 -9.61 -6.36
CA ILE A 55 1.09 -9.43 -7.65
C ILE A 55 2.58 -9.16 -7.41
N ASN A 56 3.39 -9.12 -8.44
CA ASN A 56 4.75 -8.58 -8.38
C ASN A 56 4.80 -7.21 -9.06
N ASP A 57 5.69 -6.37 -8.57
CA ASP A 57 6.07 -5.08 -9.15
C ASP A 57 6.65 -5.21 -10.57
N SER A 58 7.01 -4.09 -11.15
CA SER A 58 7.59 -3.92 -12.50
C SER A 58 8.77 -4.85 -12.79
N GLY A 59 8.95 -5.19 -14.07
CA GLY A 59 10.02 -6.09 -14.51
C GLY A 59 9.75 -7.58 -14.29
N ASN A 60 8.66 -7.94 -13.62
CA ASN A 60 8.22 -9.31 -13.38
C ASN A 60 7.13 -9.76 -14.37
N SER A 61 6.76 -11.04 -14.28
CA SER A 61 5.66 -11.58 -15.06
C SER A 61 4.33 -10.95 -14.67
N SER A 62 3.43 -10.77 -15.65
CA SER A 62 2.08 -10.27 -15.45
C SER A 62 1.14 -11.37 -14.92
N GLU A 63 1.40 -11.84 -13.70
CA GLU A 63 0.66 -12.92 -13.04
C GLU A 63 0.04 -12.43 -11.73
N ILE A 64 -1.16 -12.94 -11.43
CA ILE A 64 -1.81 -12.77 -10.14
C ILE A 64 -1.61 -14.07 -9.37
N PHE A 65 -1.05 -13.99 -8.17
CA PHE A 65 -0.75 -15.14 -7.34
C PHE A 65 -1.76 -15.29 -6.21
N GLU A 66 -2.39 -16.45 -6.12
CA GLU A 66 -3.08 -16.86 -4.90
C GLU A 66 -2.07 -17.52 -3.97
N ILE A 67 -1.98 -17.02 -2.75
CA ILE A 67 -1.08 -17.56 -1.73
C ILE A 67 -1.84 -18.20 -0.57
N ASN A 68 -1.28 -19.25 0.00
CA ASN A 68 -1.79 -19.84 1.21
C ASN A 68 -1.44 -18.96 2.41
N LYS A 69 -2.45 -18.51 3.16
CA LYS A 69 -2.31 -17.57 4.28
C LYS A 69 -1.44 -18.09 5.43
N GLU A 70 -1.32 -19.41 5.57
CA GLU A 70 -0.59 -20.06 6.67
C GLU A 70 0.84 -20.42 6.29
N THR A 71 1.06 -20.81 5.03
CA THR A 71 2.36 -21.31 4.56
C THR A 71 3.08 -20.36 3.62
N GLY A 72 2.41 -19.32 3.09
CA GLY A 72 2.94 -18.41 2.09
C GLY A 72 3.24 -19.06 0.73
N LYS A 73 2.88 -20.33 0.54
CA LYS A 73 3.10 -21.01 -0.74
C LYS A 73 2.09 -20.55 -1.77
N ILE A 74 2.55 -20.43 -3.01
CA ILE A 74 1.66 -20.19 -4.15
C ILE A 74 0.75 -21.39 -4.32
N LYS A 75 -0.56 -21.15 -4.36
CA LYS A 75 -1.61 -22.13 -4.64
C LYS A 75 -1.95 -22.13 -6.11
N ASN A 76 -2.09 -20.93 -6.69
CA ASN A 76 -2.41 -20.71 -8.08
C ASN A 76 -1.65 -19.49 -8.61
N ALA A 77 -1.30 -19.51 -9.90
CA ALA A 77 -0.76 -18.39 -10.64
C ALA A 77 -1.62 -18.16 -11.89
N PHE A 78 -2.21 -16.97 -11.99
CA PHE A 78 -3.13 -16.62 -13.08
C PHE A 78 -2.43 -15.68 -14.04
N LYS A 79 -2.12 -16.16 -15.25
CA LYS A 79 -1.48 -15.37 -16.31
C LYS A 79 -2.49 -14.45 -16.97
N THR A 80 -2.11 -13.18 -17.17
CA THR A 80 -3.00 -12.17 -17.73
C THR A 80 -2.74 -11.83 -19.18
N ASN A 81 -1.59 -12.19 -19.75
CA ASN A 81 -1.11 -11.74 -21.07
C ASN A 81 -0.96 -10.22 -21.21
N LEU A 82 -1.07 -9.48 -20.12
CA LEU A 82 -0.78 -8.06 -20.08
C LEU A 82 0.74 -7.80 -20.03
N ILE A 83 1.12 -6.54 -20.20
CA ILE A 83 2.49 -6.11 -19.92
C ILE A 83 2.48 -5.49 -18.51
N ASN A 84 3.25 -6.05 -17.59
CA ASN A 84 3.51 -5.40 -16.31
C ASN A 84 4.53 -4.27 -16.54
N LYS A 85 4.03 -3.04 -16.63
CA LYS A 85 4.91 -1.85 -16.74
C LYS A 85 5.36 -1.40 -15.37
N ASP A 86 4.40 -1.29 -14.43
CA ASP A 86 4.62 -0.83 -13.07
C ASP A 86 3.38 -1.16 -12.23
N TRP A 87 3.18 -2.48 -11.97
CA TRP A 87 2.06 -2.97 -11.19
C TRP A 87 2.30 -2.75 -9.71
N GLU A 88 1.40 -2.05 -9.03
CA GLU A 88 1.60 -1.59 -7.66
C GLU A 88 0.50 -2.00 -6.69
N ALA A 89 -0.71 -2.28 -7.16
CA ALA A 89 -1.81 -2.61 -6.27
C ALA A 89 -2.77 -3.63 -6.85
N ILE A 90 -3.41 -4.38 -5.96
CA ILE A 90 -4.51 -5.27 -6.28
C ILE A 90 -5.68 -5.00 -5.34
N ALA A 91 -6.91 -4.97 -5.87
CA ALA A 91 -8.15 -4.86 -5.10
C ALA A 91 -9.23 -5.74 -5.72
N SER A 92 -10.28 -6.08 -4.97
CA SER A 92 -11.38 -6.90 -5.46
C SER A 92 -12.76 -6.34 -5.17
N TYR A 93 -13.75 -6.64 -6.05
CA TYR A 93 -15.17 -6.36 -5.84
C TYR A 93 -16.04 -6.93 -6.95
N PRO A 94 -17.25 -7.39 -6.61
CA PRO A 94 -17.50 -8.65 -5.92
C PRO A 94 -17.20 -9.83 -6.85
N THR A 95 -17.09 -9.58 -8.18
CA THR A 95 -16.84 -10.58 -9.25
C THR A 95 -15.66 -10.19 -10.13
N ASN A 96 -14.84 -9.26 -9.66
CA ASN A 96 -13.66 -8.77 -10.39
C ASN A 96 -12.48 -8.60 -9.44
N LEU A 97 -11.30 -8.84 -9.97
CA LEU A 97 -10.05 -8.28 -9.44
C LEU A 97 -9.71 -7.02 -10.24
N TYR A 98 -9.04 -6.10 -9.59
CA TYR A 98 -8.52 -4.88 -10.20
C TYR A 98 -7.02 -4.86 -9.94
N VAL A 99 -6.22 -4.67 -11.00
CA VAL A 99 -4.77 -4.52 -10.90
C VAL A 99 -4.38 -3.15 -11.39
N GLY A 100 -3.67 -2.40 -10.56
CA GLY A 100 -3.21 -1.06 -10.87
C GLY A 100 -1.83 -1.08 -11.51
N ASP A 101 -1.75 -0.72 -12.80
CA ASP A 101 -0.51 -0.44 -13.53
C ASP A 101 -0.32 1.07 -13.58
N PHE A 102 0.08 1.62 -12.44
CA PHE A 102 0.07 3.07 -12.24
C PHE A 102 1.27 3.59 -11.42
N GLY A 103 2.24 2.75 -11.09
CA GLY A 103 3.50 3.20 -10.52
C GLY A 103 4.13 4.29 -11.39
N ASN A 104 4.65 5.32 -10.77
CA ASN A 104 5.14 6.50 -11.46
C ASN A 104 6.24 7.21 -10.64
N ASN A 105 7.19 6.44 -10.13
CA ASN A 105 8.30 6.90 -9.31
C ASN A 105 9.08 8.08 -9.93
N GLY A 106 9.17 8.10 -11.26
CA GLY A 106 9.79 9.17 -12.04
C GLY A 106 8.91 10.40 -12.25
N GLY A 107 7.61 10.30 -12.06
CA GLY A 107 6.64 11.37 -12.37
C GLY A 107 6.42 11.60 -13.86
N THR A 108 6.76 10.65 -14.73
CA THR A 108 6.80 10.84 -16.20
C THR A 108 5.65 10.14 -16.94
N ARG A 109 4.95 9.21 -16.31
CA ARG A 109 3.94 8.38 -16.96
C ARG A 109 2.68 9.18 -17.30
N LYS A 110 2.11 8.86 -18.48
CA LYS A 110 0.86 9.43 -19.03
C LYS A 110 -0.13 8.32 -19.41
N ASP A 111 0.23 7.09 -19.15
CA ASP A 111 -0.47 5.87 -19.54
C ASP A 111 -0.89 5.04 -18.32
N LEU A 112 -1.32 5.72 -17.26
CA LEU A 112 -1.79 5.07 -16.04
C LEU A 112 -3.09 4.32 -16.33
N VAL A 113 -3.18 3.07 -15.84
CA VAL A 113 -4.33 2.21 -16.12
C VAL A 113 -4.60 1.28 -14.95
N ILE A 114 -5.88 1.00 -14.72
CA ILE A 114 -6.33 -0.07 -13.84
C ILE A 114 -6.96 -1.14 -14.71
N TYR A 115 -6.55 -2.39 -14.57
CA TYR A 115 -7.12 -3.50 -15.29
C TYR A 115 -8.24 -4.14 -14.48
N LYS A 116 -9.46 -4.13 -15.05
CA LYS A 116 -10.61 -4.85 -14.50
C LYS A 116 -10.58 -6.27 -15.05
N ILE A 117 -10.50 -7.24 -14.18
CA ILE A 117 -10.31 -8.65 -14.47
C ILE A 117 -11.50 -9.43 -13.92
N PRO A 118 -12.41 -9.94 -14.78
CA PRO A 118 -13.49 -10.80 -14.32
C PRO A 118 -12.94 -12.01 -13.59
N PHE A 119 -13.35 -12.16 -12.35
CA PHE A 119 -12.84 -13.19 -11.47
C PHE A 119 -13.94 -13.67 -10.51
N ASP A 120 -14.22 -14.96 -10.45
CA ASP A 120 -15.13 -15.54 -9.48
C ASP A 120 -14.41 -16.52 -8.56
N SER A 121 -15.06 -16.87 -7.45
CA SER A 121 -14.47 -17.75 -6.43
C SER A 121 -14.17 -19.17 -6.91
N THR A 122 -14.74 -19.58 -8.03
CA THR A 122 -14.60 -20.94 -8.61
C THR A 122 -13.55 -20.99 -9.71
N LEU A 123 -13.06 -19.84 -10.18
CA LEU A 123 -12.08 -19.77 -11.27
C LEU A 123 -10.76 -20.48 -10.89
N ILE A 124 -10.43 -21.43 -11.75
CA ILE A 124 -9.13 -22.13 -11.75
C ILE A 124 -8.21 -21.51 -12.81
N THR A 125 -8.78 -20.91 -13.85
CA THR A 125 -8.05 -20.26 -14.93
C THR A 125 -8.70 -18.91 -15.26
N LEU A 126 -7.87 -17.94 -15.63
CA LEU A 126 -8.29 -16.63 -16.07
C LEU A 126 -8.40 -16.62 -17.60
N ASN A 127 -9.44 -15.95 -18.15
CA ASN A 127 -9.49 -15.67 -19.58
C ASN A 127 -8.92 -14.26 -19.85
N PRO A 128 -7.70 -14.13 -20.41
CA PRO A 128 -7.07 -12.84 -20.64
C PRO A 128 -7.87 -11.92 -21.59
N ASP A 129 -8.65 -12.49 -22.50
CA ASP A 129 -9.43 -11.73 -23.49
C ASP A 129 -10.58 -10.92 -22.85
N ASN A 130 -10.96 -11.26 -21.61
CA ASN A 130 -11.98 -10.57 -20.85
C ASN A 130 -11.45 -9.42 -19.98
N ILE A 131 -10.15 -9.21 -19.97
CA ILE A 131 -9.53 -8.14 -19.20
C ILE A 131 -9.80 -6.79 -19.86
N GLN A 132 -10.28 -5.82 -19.08
CA GLN A 132 -10.70 -4.53 -19.57
C GLN A 132 -9.88 -3.41 -18.93
N PRO A 133 -9.29 -2.48 -19.72
CA PRO A 133 -8.54 -1.35 -19.18
C PRO A 133 -9.48 -0.21 -18.74
N ILE A 134 -9.10 0.44 -17.63
CA ILE A 134 -9.69 1.67 -17.11
C ILE A 134 -8.56 2.71 -17.05
N PRO A 135 -8.28 3.42 -18.15
CA PRO A 135 -7.23 4.42 -18.18
C PRO A 135 -7.66 5.67 -17.43
N PHE A 136 -6.69 6.31 -16.77
CA PHE A 136 -6.95 7.55 -16.03
C PHE A 136 -5.72 8.47 -16.02
N TYR A 137 -5.93 9.70 -15.56
CA TYR A 137 -4.86 10.68 -15.37
C TYR A 137 -5.15 11.59 -14.18
N TYR A 138 -4.11 12.21 -13.63
CA TYR A 138 -4.24 13.23 -12.60
C TYR A 138 -4.41 14.61 -13.23
N PRO A 139 -5.56 15.30 -13.04
CA PRO A 139 -5.77 16.64 -13.60
C PRO A 139 -4.73 17.68 -13.13
N GLU A 140 -4.17 17.48 -11.94
CA GLU A 140 -3.18 18.38 -11.33
C GLU A 140 -1.76 18.15 -11.85
N GLN A 141 -1.43 16.98 -12.41
CA GLN A 141 -0.12 16.71 -12.97
C GLN A 141 0.06 17.42 -14.31
N LYS A 142 0.83 18.52 -14.31
CA LYS A 142 1.13 19.32 -15.51
C LYS A 142 2.58 19.17 -15.98
N ASP A 143 3.47 18.76 -15.09
CA ASP A 143 4.89 18.56 -15.35
C ASP A 143 5.22 17.08 -15.32
N PHE A 144 5.73 16.57 -16.45
CA PHE A 144 6.16 15.19 -16.64
C PHE A 144 7.69 15.08 -16.80
N THR A 145 8.41 16.11 -16.41
CA THR A 145 9.87 16.06 -16.34
C THR A 145 10.30 15.05 -15.28
N PRO A 146 11.30 14.19 -15.56
CA PRO A 146 11.74 13.18 -14.60
C PRO A 146 12.17 13.78 -13.26
N LYS A 147 11.56 13.31 -12.18
CA LYS A 147 11.81 13.73 -10.79
C LYS A 147 11.84 12.51 -9.87
N ASN A 148 12.76 11.58 -10.14
CA ASN A 148 12.83 10.32 -9.41
C ASN A 148 12.78 10.53 -7.89
N LEU A 149 11.85 9.85 -7.22
CA LEU A 149 11.57 9.94 -5.77
C LEU A 149 11.39 11.38 -5.27
N ASN A 150 10.87 12.28 -6.13
CA ASN A 150 10.59 13.67 -5.79
C ASN A 150 9.35 14.21 -6.54
N ASN A 151 8.29 13.42 -6.57
CA ASN A 151 6.98 13.79 -7.11
C ASN A 151 5.86 13.33 -6.17
N ASN A 152 4.61 13.71 -6.47
CA ASN A 152 3.42 13.38 -5.69
C ASN A 152 2.35 12.66 -6.52
N PHE A 153 2.73 12.12 -7.69
CA PHE A 153 1.82 11.44 -8.62
C PHE A 153 2.24 10.00 -8.87
N ASP A 154 2.96 9.43 -7.92
CA ASP A 154 3.18 8.01 -7.81
C ASP A 154 2.02 7.39 -7.01
N THR A 155 1.61 6.19 -7.34
CA THR A 155 0.49 5.51 -6.66
C THR A 155 0.83 4.06 -6.45
N GLU A 156 0.57 3.57 -5.24
CA GLU A 156 0.86 2.20 -4.86
C GLU A 156 -0.25 1.56 -4.02
N ALA A 157 -1.36 2.25 -3.80
CA ALA A 157 -2.42 1.77 -2.93
C ALA A 157 -3.81 1.94 -3.56
N MET A 158 -4.64 0.89 -3.49
CA MET A 158 -5.97 0.88 -4.09
C MET A 158 -6.94 0.04 -3.26
N ILE A 159 -8.18 0.53 -3.13
CA ILE A 159 -9.31 -0.24 -2.61
C ILE A 159 -10.52 -0.06 -3.52
N PHE A 160 -11.50 -0.96 -3.46
CA PHE A 160 -12.81 -0.79 -4.07
C PHE A 160 -13.86 -0.55 -2.98
N LEU A 161 -14.59 0.56 -3.07
CA LEU A 161 -15.58 0.95 -2.07
C LEU A 161 -16.68 1.80 -2.71
N ASN A 162 -17.96 1.59 -2.34
CA ASN A 162 -19.11 2.37 -2.79
C ASN A 162 -19.16 2.54 -4.33
N ASP A 163 -18.95 1.44 -5.06
CA ASP A 163 -18.94 1.36 -6.53
C ASP A 163 -17.90 2.27 -7.20
N LYS A 164 -16.83 2.61 -6.48
CA LYS A 164 -15.69 3.40 -6.97
C LYS A 164 -14.37 2.69 -6.67
N ILE A 165 -13.40 2.97 -7.51
CA ILE A 165 -12.00 2.67 -7.23
C ILE A 165 -11.44 3.86 -6.48
N HIS A 166 -10.88 3.62 -5.30
CA HIS A 166 -10.19 4.61 -4.48
C HIS A 166 -8.70 4.33 -4.55
N ILE A 167 -7.89 5.32 -4.90
CA ILE A 167 -6.44 5.22 -4.96
C ILE A 167 -5.80 6.22 -4.02
N PHE A 168 -4.64 5.85 -3.47
CA PHE A 168 -3.89 6.65 -2.51
C PHE A 168 -2.45 6.80 -3.03
N THR A 169 -2.00 8.06 -3.16
CA THR A 169 -0.69 8.36 -3.75
C THR A 169 0.47 8.08 -2.79
N LYS A 170 1.60 7.62 -3.34
CA LYS A 170 2.90 7.51 -2.69
C LYS A 170 3.69 8.80 -2.92
N GLU A 171 3.52 9.77 -2.06
CA GLU A 171 4.07 11.11 -2.28
C GLU A 171 5.49 11.26 -1.72
N TRP A 172 6.48 11.05 -2.55
CA TRP A 172 7.89 11.20 -2.16
C TRP A 172 8.29 12.63 -1.82
N ALA A 173 7.71 13.64 -2.47
CA ALA A 173 8.06 15.04 -2.23
C ALA A 173 7.44 15.56 -0.93
N SER A 174 6.14 15.38 -0.73
CA SER A 174 5.38 15.93 0.40
C SER A 174 5.40 15.07 1.67
N LYS A 175 5.64 13.73 1.54
CA LYS A 175 5.41 12.72 2.60
C LYS A 175 3.96 12.70 3.07
N SER A 176 3.07 12.91 2.13
CA SER A 176 1.61 12.84 2.30
C SER A 176 1.05 11.70 1.45
N THR A 177 -0.24 11.54 1.49
CA THR A 177 -1.02 10.78 0.52
C THR A 177 -2.23 11.58 0.12
N THR A 178 -2.54 11.60 -1.16
CA THR A 178 -3.77 12.16 -1.70
C THR A 178 -4.68 11.02 -2.12
N HIS A 179 -5.91 11.08 -1.66
CA HIS A 179 -6.97 10.16 -1.99
C HIS A 179 -7.72 10.65 -3.21
N TYR A 180 -7.80 9.82 -4.23
CA TYR A 180 -8.59 10.05 -5.44
C TYR A 180 -9.63 8.95 -5.63
N THR A 181 -10.69 9.24 -6.38
CA THR A 181 -11.65 8.25 -6.86
C THR A 181 -11.68 8.20 -8.38
N ILE A 182 -11.91 6.99 -8.91
CA ILE A 182 -11.99 6.66 -10.32
C ILE A 182 -13.24 5.81 -10.53
N ASP A 183 -14.00 6.10 -11.59
CA ASP A 183 -15.14 5.27 -11.97
C ASP A 183 -14.66 3.93 -12.54
N PRO A 184 -15.23 2.77 -12.15
CA PRO A 184 -14.82 1.47 -12.67
C PRO A 184 -15.36 1.22 -14.10
N THR A 185 -15.67 2.30 -14.82
CA THR A 185 -16.18 2.26 -16.19
C THR A 185 -15.02 2.09 -17.16
N VAL A 186 -15.12 1.05 -17.98
CA VAL A 186 -14.14 0.73 -19.01
C VAL A 186 -14.26 1.70 -20.18
N GLY A 187 -13.11 2.04 -20.78
CA GLY A 187 -13.08 2.74 -22.06
C GLY A 187 -12.29 4.04 -22.05
N GLU A 188 -12.91 5.20 -21.87
CA GLU A 188 -12.26 6.49 -22.05
C GLU A 188 -11.30 6.84 -20.91
N ASN A 189 -10.23 7.56 -21.26
CA ASN A 189 -9.28 8.08 -20.31
C ASN A 189 -9.92 9.14 -19.41
N GLN A 190 -10.09 8.86 -18.12
CA GLN A 190 -10.85 9.69 -17.21
C GLN A 190 -9.95 10.46 -16.22
N ALA A 191 -10.44 11.59 -15.77
CA ALA A 191 -9.78 12.38 -14.72
C ALA A 191 -9.99 11.72 -13.36
N ALA A 192 -8.94 11.40 -12.64
CA ALA A 192 -9.03 11.01 -11.24
C ALA A 192 -9.58 12.18 -10.42
N LYS A 193 -10.65 11.92 -9.65
CA LYS A 193 -11.28 12.95 -8.82
C LYS A 193 -10.61 13.02 -7.47
N LYS A 194 -9.91 14.12 -7.20
CA LYS A 194 -9.31 14.39 -5.90
C LYS A 194 -10.38 14.54 -4.81
N ILE A 195 -10.21 13.84 -3.69
CA ILE A 195 -11.13 13.84 -2.55
C ILE A 195 -10.52 14.59 -1.37
N GLU A 196 -9.40 14.09 -0.84
CA GLU A 196 -8.78 14.59 0.38
C GLU A 196 -7.26 14.32 0.37
N THR A 197 -6.51 14.94 1.28
CA THR A 197 -5.06 14.76 1.41
C THR A 197 -4.70 14.68 2.89
N PHE A 198 -3.79 13.79 3.26
CA PHE A 198 -3.31 13.62 4.63
C PHE A 198 -1.78 13.54 4.69
N SER A 199 -1.18 14.26 5.65
CA SER A 199 0.26 14.21 5.90
C SER A 199 0.60 12.99 6.77
N THR A 200 0.99 11.90 6.14
CA THR A 200 1.36 10.64 6.80
C THR A 200 2.70 10.70 7.51
N GLY A 201 3.64 11.53 6.99
CA GLY A 201 5.03 11.57 7.39
C GLY A 201 5.85 10.38 6.85
N TYR A 202 5.26 9.54 6.02
CA TYR A 202 5.87 8.42 5.32
C TYR A 202 5.23 8.25 3.94
N VAL A 203 5.78 7.46 3.06
CA VAL A 203 5.16 7.14 1.76
C VAL A 203 4.25 5.93 1.91
N VAL A 204 3.03 6.04 1.37
CA VAL A 204 2.04 4.95 1.39
C VAL A 204 2.37 3.95 0.29
N THR A 205 2.30 2.66 0.61
CA THR A 205 2.64 1.56 -0.31
C THR A 205 1.51 0.55 -0.51
N ASP A 206 0.52 0.49 0.37
CA ASP A 206 -0.70 -0.27 0.12
C ASP A 206 -1.83 0.17 1.06
N ALA A 207 -3.07 -0.22 0.71
CA ALA A 207 -4.28 0.09 1.45
C ALA A 207 -5.22 -1.11 1.54
N ALA A 208 -5.93 -1.21 2.67
CA ALA A 208 -7.06 -2.13 2.83
C ALA A 208 -8.24 -1.41 3.48
N TYR A 209 -9.46 -1.87 3.20
CA TYR A 209 -10.66 -1.37 3.85
C TYR A 209 -11.44 -2.53 4.47
N PHE A 210 -11.75 -2.41 5.74
CA PHE A 210 -12.56 -3.38 6.47
C PHE A 210 -13.27 -2.72 7.66
N ASP A 211 -14.52 -3.09 7.89
CA ASP A 211 -15.33 -2.65 9.04
C ASP A 211 -15.28 -1.12 9.27
N LYS A 212 -15.57 -0.34 8.21
CA LYS A 212 -15.56 1.13 8.21
C LYS A 212 -14.22 1.73 8.65
N LYS A 213 -13.12 1.08 8.32
CA LYS A 213 -11.76 1.56 8.56
C LYS A 213 -10.89 1.39 7.33
N LEU A 214 -10.13 2.44 7.05
CA LEU A 214 -9.06 2.42 6.08
C LEU A 214 -7.74 2.14 6.81
N TYR A 215 -6.99 1.18 6.30
CA TYR A 215 -5.67 0.80 6.76
C TYR A 215 -4.65 1.20 5.70
N LEU A 216 -3.68 2.03 6.04
CA LEU A 216 -2.58 2.42 5.16
C LEU A 216 -1.26 1.94 5.74
N VAL A 217 -0.46 1.22 4.95
CA VAL A 217 0.92 0.86 5.29
C VAL A 217 1.90 1.66 4.46
N GLY A 218 3.15 1.70 4.92
CA GLY A 218 4.23 2.33 4.18
C GLY A 218 5.45 2.60 5.05
N TYR A 219 6.43 3.30 4.49
CA TYR A 219 7.73 3.49 5.14
C TYR A 219 8.36 4.85 4.86
N THR A 220 9.40 5.16 5.63
CA THR A 220 10.22 6.36 5.45
C THR A 220 11.56 6.02 4.77
N LYS A 221 12.24 7.05 4.23
CA LYS A 221 13.64 6.92 3.76
C LYS A 221 14.61 6.44 4.85
N LYS A 222 14.21 6.53 6.13
CA LYS A 222 14.98 6.01 7.28
C LYS A 222 14.63 4.57 7.62
N THR A 223 13.95 3.88 6.72
CA THR A 223 13.50 2.48 6.87
C THR A 223 12.45 2.23 7.96
N GLU A 224 11.85 3.27 8.52
CA GLU A 224 10.79 3.14 9.52
C GLU A 224 9.49 2.74 8.83
N VAL A 225 8.84 1.67 9.29
CA VAL A 225 7.59 1.15 8.73
C VAL A 225 6.42 1.47 9.63
N PHE A 226 5.34 1.94 9.04
CA PHE A 226 4.14 2.37 9.74
C PHE A 226 2.87 1.70 9.22
N LEU A 227 1.90 1.54 10.11
CA LEU A 227 0.49 1.28 9.82
C LEU A 227 -0.31 2.46 10.38
N THR A 228 -1.17 3.06 9.56
CA THR A 228 -2.10 4.09 10.01
C THR A 228 -3.53 3.63 9.75
N ILE A 229 -4.39 3.72 10.77
CA ILE A 229 -5.79 3.29 10.70
C ILE A 229 -6.69 4.51 10.89
N PHE A 230 -7.51 4.77 9.87
CA PHE A 230 -8.51 5.84 9.88
C PHE A 230 -9.90 5.23 10.04
N ASN A 231 -10.78 5.90 10.77
CA ASN A 231 -12.21 5.59 10.71
C ASN A 231 -12.83 6.28 9.50
N GLU A 232 -13.77 5.60 8.84
CA GLU A 232 -14.62 6.24 7.85
C GLU A 232 -15.59 7.19 8.58
N SER A 233 -15.49 8.48 8.28
CA SER A 233 -16.34 9.53 8.89
C SER A 233 -17.63 9.75 8.11
N GLU A 234 -17.54 9.74 6.77
CA GLU A 234 -18.63 9.75 5.81
C GLU A 234 -18.31 8.73 4.73
N ALA A 235 -19.30 8.34 3.91
CA ALA A 235 -19.11 7.31 2.90
C ALA A 235 -17.92 7.60 1.97
N GLY A 236 -16.84 6.84 2.14
CA GLY A 236 -15.59 6.97 1.39
C GLY A 236 -14.72 8.17 1.78
N ILE A 237 -14.92 8.78 2.97
CA ILE A 237 -14.09 9.88 3.51
C ILE A 237 -13.40 9.43 4.80
N PHE A 238 -12.09 9.62 4.89
CA PHE A 238 -11.27 9.02 5.94
C PHE A 238 -10.41 10.03 6.72
N PHE A 239 -10.04 11.17 6.14
CA PHE A 239 -8.98 12.02 6.70
C PHE A 239 -9.50 13.17 7.57
N ILE A 240 -10.76 13.10 8.02
CA ILE A 240 -11.35 14.13 8.91
C ILE A 240 -10.86 13.94 10.35
N ASP A 241 -10.93 12.69 10.84
CA ASP A 241 -10.58 12.39 12.23
C ASP A 241 -9.10 12.03 12.39
N LYS A 242 -8.58 12.21 13.61
CA LYS A 242 -7.21 11.81 13.93
C LYS A 242 -7.09 10.28 13.88
N PRO A 243 -6.19 9.72 13.05
CA PRO A 243 -6.01 8.28 12.96
C PRO A 243 -5.22 7.70 14.14
N LYS A 244 -5.26 6.36 14.26
CA LYS A 244 -4.31 5.60 15.06
C LYS A 244 -3.10 5.25 14.20
N LYS A 245 -1.90 5.59 14.64
CA LYS A 245 -0.65 5.30 13.94
C LYS A 245 0.22 4.37 14.74
N TYR A 246 0.77 3.34 14.10
CA TYR A 246 1.62 2.32 14.72
C TYR A 246 2.96 2.23 13.99
N TYR A 247 4.05 2.19 14.76
CA TYR A 247 5.37 1.84 14.25
C TYR A 247 5.52 0.32 14.27
N LEU A 248 5.68 -0.28 13.09
CA LEU A 248 5.72 -1.73 12.92
C LEU A 248 7.13 -2.34 13.05
N GLY A 249 8.16 -1.54 12.77
CA GLY A 249 9.56 -1.97 12.77
C GLY A 249 10.38 -1.22 11.72
N SER A 250 11.56 -1.76 11.41
CA SER A 250 12.42 -1.23 10.34
C SER A 250 12.44 -2.20 9.16
N SER A 251 12.42 -1.69 7.93
CA SER A 251 12.59 -2.49 6.71
C SER A 251 13.85 -3.36 6.73
N LEU A 252 14.87 -2.95 7.50
CA LEU A 252 16.09 -3.74 7.73
C LEU A 252 15.84 -5.06 8.49
N SER A 253 14.66 -5.23 9.07
CA SER A 253 14.32 -6.42 9.88
C SER A 253 13.02 -7.09 9.44
N ILE A 254 12.10 -6.36 8.81
CA ILE A 254 10.78 -6.89 8.43
C ILE A 254 10.55 -6.91 6.92
N GLY A 255 11.49 -6.46 6.11
CA GLY A 255 11.32 -6.25 4.67
C GLY A 255 10.69 -4.89 4.37
N GLN A 256 10.65 -4.53 3.12
CA GLN A 256 9.94 -3.35 2.66
C GLN A 256 8.47 -3.74 2.52
N ILE A 257 7.61 -3.14 3.34
CA ILE A 257 6.19 -3.49 3.37
C ILE A 257 5.49 -2.86 2.18
N GLU A 258 4.90 -3.72 1.33
CA GLU A 258 4.23 -3.36 0.08
C GLU A 258 2.84 -4.02 -0.05
N GLY A 259 2.33 -4.66 1.00
CA GLY A 259 1.01 -5.28 0.93
C GLY A 259 0.28 -5.32 2.26
N ILE A 260 -1.03 -5.05 2.25
CA ILE A 260 -1.92 -5.17 3.39
C ILE A 260 -3.31 -5.66 2.98
N ALA A 261 -3.83 -6.66 3.70
CA ALA A 261 -5.22 -7.12 3.57
C ALA A 261 -5.83 -7.35 4.95
N VAL A 262 -7.13 -7.13 5.10
CA VAL A 262 -7.82 -7.20 6.40
C VAL A 262 -9.12 -7.98 6.29
N ASP A 263 -9.36 -8.88 7.24
CA ASP A 263 -10.65 -9.57 7.44
C ASP A 263 -11.05 -9.56 8.93
N GLU A 264 -12.15 -10.25 9.24
CA GLU A 264 -12.64 -10.39 10.62
C GLU A 264 -11.65 -11.11 11.56
N LYS A 265 -10.68 -11.86 11.02
CA LYS A 265 -9.66 -12.57 11.79
C LYS A 265 -8.49 -11.70 12.15
N GLY A 266 -8.16 -10.72 11.29
CA GLY A 266 -7.02 -9.82 11.52
C GLY A 266 -6.45 -9.20 10.26
N ILE A 267 -5.18 -8.77 10.37
CA ILE A 267 -4.46 -8.04 9.35
C ILE A 267 -3.33 -8.93 8.80
N TYR A 268 -3.32 -9.10 7.49
CA TYR A 268 -2.22 -9.71 6.74
C TYR A 268 -1.35 -8.59 6.19
N ILE A 269 -0.04 -8.71 6.35
CA ILE A 269 0.93 -7.75 5.83
C ILE A 269 1.99 -8.52 5.08
N SER A 270 2.32 -8.11 3.86
CA SER A 270 3.44 -8.67 3.10
C SER A 270 4.55 -7.65 2.94
N GLY A 271 5.77 -8.14 2.94
CA GLY A 271 6.95 -7.35 2.61
C GLY A 271 7.72 -8.03 1.50
N GLU A 272 8.19 -7.24 0.56
CA GLU A 272 9.09 -7.68 -0.49
C GLU A 272 10.52 -7.96 0.04
N GLU A 273 11.35 -8.54 -0.80
CA GLU A 273 12.77 -8.73 -0.48
C GLU A 273 13.47 -7.38 -0.35
N PHE A 274 14.09 -7.14 0.80
CA PHE A 274 14.91 -5.96 1.02
C PHE A 274 16.38 -6.35 0.97
N ASN A 275 17.13 -5.81 0.01
CA ASN A 275 18.48 -6.22 -0.27
C ASN A 275 19.46 -5.03 -0.26
N LEU A 276 20.38 -5.03 0.70
CA LEU A 276 21.52 -4.14 0.78
C LEU A 276 22.83 -4.95 0.77
N PRO A 277 24.00 -4.37 0.51
CA PRO A 277 25.26 -5.09 0.38
C PRO A 277 25.59 -6.05 1.55
N ILE A 278 25.11 -5.74 2.75
CA ILE A 278 25.40 -6.53 3.97
C ILE A 278 24.15 -7.01 4.71
N ILE A 279 22.96 -6.64 4.23
CA ILE A 279 21.67 -6.99 4.85
C ILE A 279 20.74 -7.51 3.77
N LYS A 280 20.25 -8.73 3.96
CA LYS A 280 19.20 -9.30 3.11
C LYS A 280 18.03 -9.74 3.99
N VAL A 281 16.85 -9.18 3.72
CA VAL A 281 15.60 -9.61 4.35
C VAL A 281 14.75 -10.28 3.29
N LYS A 282 14.37 -11.52 3.51
CA LYS A 282 13.51 -12.27 2.59
C LYS A 282 12.08 -11.69 2.57
N PRO A 283 11.31 -11.91 1.50
CA PRO A 283 9.90 -11.54 1.46
C PRO A 283 9.13 -12.30 2.55
N ASN A 284 8.38 -11.61 3.36
CA ASN A 284 7.71 -12.19 4.52
C ASN A 284 6.20 -11.93 4.49
N LEU A 285 5.44 -12.87 5.04
CA LEU A 285 4.04 -12.69 5.38
C LEU A 285 3.87 -12.62 6.90
N TYR A 286 3.12 -11.64 7.37
CA TYR A 286 2.76 -11.42 8.76
C TYR A 286 1.26 -11.55 8.94
N PHE A 287 0.82 -12.06 10.08
CA PHE A 287 -0.58 -12.06 10.47
C PHE A 287 -0.76 -11.51 11.87
N ILE A 288 -1.47 -10.42 12.00
CA ILE A 288 -1.79 -9.77 13.27
C ILE A 288 -3.25 -10.08 13.61
N PRO A 289 -3.54 -10.89 14.64
CA PRO A 289 -4.92 -11.18 15.06
C PRO A 289 -5.69 -9.91 15.41
N ALA A 290 -7.00 -9.87 15.12
CA ALA A 290 -7.86 -8.69 15.28
C ALA A 290 -7.90 -8.13 16.71
N ASP A 291 -7.67 -8.97 17.74
CA ASP A 291 -7.66 -8.56 19.14
C ASP A 291 -6.36 -7.83 19.57
N LYS A 292 -5.35 -7.74 18.73
CA LYS A 292 -4.02 -7.21 19.08
C LYS A 292 -3.84 -5.73 18.80
N LEU A 293 -4.59 -5.17 17.86
CA LEU A 293 -4.59 -3.72 17.57
C LEU A 293 -5.89 -3.12 18.14
N LYS A 294 -5.81 -2.52 19.32
CA LYS A 294 -6.95 -1.90 20.02
C LYS A 294 -6.92 -0.38 19.90
#